data_03c92cea355c199c954c967f42b0d07e
#
_entry.id   03c92cea355c199c954c967f42b0d07e
#
_cell.length_a   1.000
_cell.length_b   1.000
_cell.length_c   1.000
_cell.angle_alpha   90.00
_cell.angle_beta   90.00
_cell.angle_gamma   90.00
#
_symmetry.space_group_name_H-M   'P 1'
#
loop_
_entity.id
_entity.type
_entity.pdbx_description
1 polymer ?
#
loop_
_entity_poly.entity_id
_entity_poly.type
_entity_poly.pdbx_seq_one_letter_code
_entity_poly.pdbx_strand_id
1 'polypeptide(L)'
;MRKVSHQIALAAAATLVSLAFAATVFERWLDRRRPQDLAWATSLGLFAAGAASLWWGASAGWSPGPFRAFYAFGAVLNVPVLALGTVYLLVDRRRADRIAQLTVVACAVAAGVVVAAPIKPGFASDVLPQGSDVFGAGPRVVAAVASSVGALVVILGSLWSMVRLLRSSAPKARAGAVGNGLIELGALVLSAGGLLNSVLDEMTGFAVSLLVGISLIFAGALVATGSRRKG
;
A
#
# COMPACT_ATOMS: atom_id res chain seq x y z
N MET A 1 -13.70 -15.55 -20.57
CA MET A 1 -14.28 -15.93 -19.28
C MET A 1 -13.24 -16.43 -18.25
N ARG A 2 -12.35 -17.38 -18.56
CA ARG A 2 -11.38 -17.92 -17.57
C ARG A 2 -10.40 -16.88 -16.98
N LYS A 3 -9.88 -15.92 -17.79
CA LYS A 3 -8.98 -14.85 -17.30
C LYS A 3 -9.64 -13.91 -16.28
N VAL A 4 -10.89 -13.53 -16.50
CA VAL A 4 -11.64 -12.65 -15.59
C VAL A 4 -11.86 -13.32 -14.23
N SER A 5 -12.17 -14.62 -14.20
CA SER A 5 -12.36 -15.37 -12.96
C SER A 5 -11.09 -15.43 -12.09
N HIS A 6 -9.90 -15.52 -12.69
CA HIS A 6 -8.63 -15.50 -11.96
C HIS A 6 -8.34 -14.12 -11.35
N GLN A 7 -8.61 -13.05 -12.08
CA GLN A 7 -8.43 -11.67 -11.58
C GLN A 7 -9.34 -11.38 -10.38
N ILE A 8 -10.61 -11.77 -10.46
CA ILE A 8 -11.58 -11.65 -9.36
C ILE A 8 -11.07 -12.41 -8.12
N ALA A 9 -10.63 -13.66 -8.30
CA ALA A 9 -10.13 -14.48 -7.20
C ALA A 9 -8.86 -13.90 -6.56
N LEU A 10 -7.91 -13.40 -7.37
CA LEU A 10 -6.68 -12.77 -6.88
C LEU A 10 -6.96 -11.47 -6.13
N ALA A 11 -7.85 -10.62 -6.63
CA ALA A 11 -8.24 -9.38 -5.96
C ALA A 11 -8.96 -9.65 -4.62
N ALA A 12 -9.86 -10.64 -4.58
CA ALA A 12 -10.51 -11.09 -3.36
C ALA A 12 -9.49 -11.64 -2.35
N ALA A 13 -8.55 -12.49 -2.78
CA ALA A 13 -7.49 -13.02 -1.94
C ALA A 13 -6.58 -11.90 -1.39
N ALA A 14 -6.18 -10.93 -2.22
CA ALA A 14 -5.41 -9.77 -1.77
C ALA A 14 -6.16 -8.94 -0.74
N THR A 15 -7.47 -8.77 -0.89
CA THR A 15 -8.34 -8.09 0.09
C THR A 15 -8.32 -8.82 1.43
N LEU A 16 -8.54 -10.13 1.44
CA LEU A 16 -8.57 -10.92 2.67
C LEU A 16 -7.21 -10.94 3.39
N VAL A 17 -6.11 -11.13 2.65
CA VAL A 17 -4.76 -11.11 3.23
C VAL A 17 -4.45 -9.74 3.83
N SER A 18 -4.80 -8.66 3.14
CA SER A 18 -4.57 -7.30 3.65
C SER A 18 -5.42 -6.98 4.88
N LEU A 19 -6.67 -7.43 4.94
CA LEU A 19 -7.52 -7.28 6.13
C LEU A 19 -6.96 -8.06 7.32
N ALA A 20 -6.55 -9.31 7.12
CA ALA A 20 -5.93 -10.12 8.17
C ALA A 20 -4.64 -9.46 8.70
N PHE A 21 -3.83 -8.92 7.79
CA PHE A 21 -2.63 -8.19 8.16
C PHE A 21 -2.96 -6.87 8.89
N ALA A 22 -3.92 -6.10 8.40
CA ALA A 22 -4.39 -4.87 9.06
C ALA A 22 -4.88 -5.17 10.48
N ALA A 23 -5.68 -6.22 10.67
CA ALA A 23 -6.18 -6.65 11.98
C ALA A 23 -5.02 -7.02 12.92
N THR A 24 -4.05 -7.81 12.46
CA THR A 24 -2.88 -8.21 13.26
C THR A 24 -2.05 -6.99 13.71
N VAL A 25 -1.86 -6.00 12.84
CA VAL A 25 -1.11 -4.78 13.17
C VAL A 25 -1.94 -3.88 14.08
N PHE A 26 -3.26 -3.84 13.90
CA PHE A 26 -4.17 -3.08 14.75
C PHE A 26 -4.24 -3.64 16.18
N GLU A 27 -4.34 -4.96 16.34
CA GLU A 27 -4.23 -5.63 17.64
C GLU A 27 -2.91 -5.26 18.35
N ARG A 28 -1.80 -5.27 17.62
CA ARG A 28 -0.52 -4.84 18.18
C ARG A 28 -0.52 -3.37 18.61
N TRP A 29 -1.25 -2.50 17.90
CA TRP A 29 -1.45 -1.13 18.33
C TRP A 29 -2.32 -1.05 19.59
N LEU A 30 -3.36 -1.83 19.72
CA LEU A 30 -4.19 -1.88 20.93
C LEU A 30 -3.36 -2.25 22.16
N ASP A 31 -2.44 -3.20 22.04
CA ASP A 31 -1.57 -3.66 23.11
C ASP A 31 -0.48 -2.64 23.49
N ARG A 32 0.11 -2.00 22.49
CA ARG A 32 1.35 -1.22 22.68
C ARG A 32 1.19 0.28 22.52
N ARG A 33 0.07 0.73 21.96
CA ARG A 33 -0.27 2.14 21.67
C ARG A 33 0.82 2.91 20.92
N ARG A 34 1.57 2.24 20.04
CA ARG A 34 2.61 2.85 19.24
C ARG A 34 2.03 3.48 17.98
N PRO A 35 2.34 4.77 17.67
CA PRO A 35 1.73 5.46 16.54
C PRO A 35 2.08 4.86 15.19
N GLN A 36 3.28 4.29 15.04
CA GLN A 36 3.66 3.58 13.82
C GLN A 36 2.76 2.37 13.54
N ASP A 37 2.34 1.64 14.57
CA ASP A 37 1.45 0.49 14.38
C ASP A 37 0.07 0.94 13.90
N LEU A 38 -0.45 2.08 14.40
CA LEU A 38 -1.69 2.67 13.92
C LEU A 38 -1.58 3.12 12.46
N ALA A 39 -0.50 3.83 12.11
CA ALA A 39 -0.27 4.29 10.74
C ALA A 39 -0.21 3.10 9.75
N TRP A 40 0.49 2.04 10.11
CA TRP A 40 0.56 0.82 9.28
C TRP A 40 -0.77 0.09 9.19
N ALA A 41 -1.50 -0.07 10.30
CA ALA A 41 -2.83 -0.69 10.27
C ALA A 41 -3.80 0.10 9.38
N THR A 42 -3.78 1.44 9.47
CA THR A 42 -4.59 2.32 8.63
C THR A 42 -4.22 2.18 7.15
N SER A 43 -2.91 2.19 6.82
CA SER A 43 -2.45 1.98 5.44
C SER A 43 -2.89 0.63 4.88
N LEU A 44 -2.76 -0.45 5.66
CA LEU A 44 -3.20 -1.78 5.25
C LEU A 44 -4.72 -1.86 5.06
N GLY A 45 -5.50 -1.12 5.87
CA GLY A 45 -6.93 -0.95 5.68
C GLY A 45 -7.27 -0.22 4.37
N LEU A 46 -6.52 0.84 4.04
CA LEU A 46 -6.65 1.56 2.76
C LEU A 46 -6.27 0.65 1.58
N PHE A 47 -5.21 -0.15 1.71
CA PHE A 47 -4.83 -1.13 0.70
C PHE A 47 -5.94 -2.18 0.50
N ALA A 48 -6.53 -2.69 1.59
CA ALA A 48 -7.65 -3.62 1.53
C ALA A 48 -8.87 -2.99 0.85
N ALA A 49 -9.18 -1.72 1.13
CA ALA A 49 -10.25 -0.99 0.47
C ALA A 49 -9.98 -0.80 -1.04
N GLY A 50 -8.73 -0.53 -1.43
CA GLY A 50 -8.30 -0.49 -2.83
C GLY A 50 -8.45 -1.85 -3.52
N ALA A 51 -7.99 -2.93 -2.89
CA ALA A 51 -8.13 -4.30 -3.42
C ALA A 51 -9.60 -4.74 -3.50
N ALA A 52 -10.44 -4.38 -2.52
CA ALA A 52 -11.87 -4.62 -2.56
C ALA A 52 -12.56 -3.85 -3.70
N SER A 53 -12.13 -2.62 -3.97
CA SER A 53 -12.63 -1.82 -5.09
C SER A 53 -12.21 -2.42 -6.44
N LEU A 54 -10.99 -2.98 -6.52
CA LEU A 54 -10.53 -3.76 -7.68
C LEU A 54 -11.39 -5.01 -7.88
N TRP A 55 -11.64 -5.76 -6.81
CA TRP A 55 -12.49 -6.93 -6.83
C TRP A 55 -13.92 -6.58 -7.29
N TRP A 56 -14.49 -5.50 -6.77
CA TRP A 56 -15.82 -5.02 -7.19
C TRP A 56 -15.84 -4.65 -8.67
N GLY A 57 -14.91 -3.80 -9.14
CA GLY A 57 -14.83 -3.42 -10.55
C GLY A 57 -14.63 -4.61 -11.49
N ALA A 58 -13.80 -5.60 -11.10
CA ALA A 58 -13.57 -6.81 -11.88
C ALA A 58 -14.80 -7.75 -11.93
N SER A 59 -15.64 -7.76 -10.88
CA SER A 59 -16.79 -8.67 -10.78
C SER A 59 -18.08 -8.08 -11.37
N ALA A 60 -18.34 -6.80 -11.15
CA ALA A 60 -19.58 -6.11 -11.52
C ALA A 60 -19.42 -5.13 -12.72
N GLY A 61 -18.20 -5.02 -13.25
CA GLY A 61 -17.86 -4.04 -14.26
C GLY A 61 -17.40 -2.71 -13.67
N TRP A 62 -16.54 -2.02 -14.42
CA TRP A 62 -15.99 -0.74 -14.00
C TRP A 62 -17.00 0.40 -14.22
N SER A 63 -17.18 1.19 -13.19
CA SER A 63 -17.95 2.42 -13.21
C SER A 63 -17.20 3.53 -12.46
N PRO A 64 -17.63 4.79 -12.53
CA PRO A 64 -16.98 5.90 -11.85
C PRO A 64 -16.72 5.70 -10.36
N GLY A 65 -17.67 5.10 -9.64
CA GLY A 65 -17.56 4.88 -8.19
C GLY A 65 -16.44 3.93 -7.81
N PRO A 66 -16.47 2.63 -8.21
CA PRO A 66 -15.40 1.67 -7.95
C PRO A 66 -14.04 2.14 -8.43
N PHE A 67 -13.94 2.80 -9.58
CA PHE A 67 -12.66 3.29 -10.07
C PHE A 67 -12.10 4.43 -9.20
N ARG A 68 -12.92 5.39 -8.80
CA ARG A 68 -12.50 6.46 -7.89
C ARG A 68 -12.05 5.90 -6.54
N ALA A 69 -12.78 4.94 -5.98
CA ALA A 69 -12.42 4.28 -4.73
C ALA A 69 -11.08 3.52 -4.86
N PHE A 70 -10.93 2.72 -5.91
CA PHE A 70 -9.67 2.02 -6.23
C PHE A 70 -8.50 3.01 -6.34
N TYR A 71 -8.69 4.10 -7.07
CA TYR A 71 -7.64 5.08 -7.31
C TYR A 71 -7.28 5.87 -6.04
N ALA A 72 -8.28 6.32 -5.29
CA ALA A 72 -8.06 7.06 -4.05
C ALA A 72 -7.37 6.20 -2.98
N PHE A 73 -7.89 5.01 -2.72
CA PHE A 73 -7.35 4.14 -1.66
C PHE A 73 -6.05 3.47 -2.05
N GLY A 74 -5.93 2.96 -3.27
CA GLY A 74 -4.75 2.23 -3.73
C GLY A 74 -3.60 3.14 -4.15
N ALA A 75 -3.87 4.15 -4.99
CA ALA A 75 -2.81 4.95 -5.61
C ALA A 75 -2.47 6.25 -4.84
N VAL A 76 -3.43 6.85 -4.11
CA VAL A 76 -3.24 8.17 -3.51
C VAL A 76 -2.98 8.11 -2.02
N LEU A 77 -3.82 7.43 -1.25
CA LEU A 77 -3.82 7.52 0.22
C LEU A 77 -2.92 6.48 0.90
N ASN A 78 -2.86 5.27 0.35
CA ASN A 78 -2.19 4.13 0.99
C ASN A 78 -0.71 4.40 1.29
N VAL A 79 0.07 4.77 0.27
CA VAL A 79 1.54 4.85 0.38
C VAL A 79 2.00 5.98 1.30
N PRO A 80 1.44 7.22 1.26
CA PRO A 80 1.76 8.25 2.23
C PRO A 80 1.46 7.86 3.69
N VAL A 81 0.33 7.18 3.93
CA VAL A 81 -0.02 6.71 5.27
C VAL A 81 0.93 5.59 5.72
N LEU A 82 1.34 4.69 4.82
CA LEU A 82 2.37 3.69 5.10
C LEU A 82 3.69 4.35 5.52
N ALA A 83 4.10 5.38 4.79
CA ALA A 83 5.32 6.14 5.07
C ALA A 83 5.32 6.80 6.46
N LEU A 84 4.16 7.22 6.97
CA LEU A 84 4.07 7.74 8.34
C LEU A 84 4.53 6.72 9.38
N GLY A 85 4.25 5.44 9.21
CA GLY A 85 4.76 4.40 10.11
C GLY A 85 6.28 4.39 10.16
N THR A 86 6.95 4.55 9.00
CA THR A 86 8.41 4.67 8.90
C THR A 86 8.91 5.97 9.55
N VAL A 87 8.22 7.09 9.33
CA VAL A 87 8.57 8.38 9.96
C VAL A 87 8.51 8.25 11.48
N TYR A 88 7.46 7.65 12.05
CA TYR A 88 7.34 7.43 13.49
C TYR A 88 8.42 6.51 14.08
N LEU A 89 9.05 5.68 13.27
CA LEU A 89 10.18 4.85 13.70
C LEU A 89 11.52 5.59 13.72
N LEU A 90 11.69 6.54 12.81
CA LEU A 90 13.01 7.13 12.53
C LEU A 90 13.16 8.54 13.10
N VAL A 91 12.06 9.24 13.32
CA VAL A 91 12.03 10.65 13.73
C VAL A 91 11.47 10.78 15.14
N ASP A 92 11.90 11.80 15.87
CA ASP A 92 11.36 12.10 17.20
C ASP A 92 9.84 12.37 17.16
N ARG A 93 9.15 12.02 18.23
CA ARG A 93 7.70 12.05 18.31
C ARG A 93 7.07 13.39 17.91
N ARG A 94 7.64 14.50 18.37
CA ARG A 94 7.06 15.83 18.09
C ARG A 94 7.12 16.20 16.62
N ARG A 95 8.25 15.90 15.96
CA ARG A 95 8.39 16.12 14.51
C ARG A 95 7.52 15.15 13.71
N ALA A 96 7.48 13.89 14.12
CA ALA A 96 6.63 12.88 13.48
C ALA A 96 5.14 13.27 13.54
N ASP A 97 4.65 13.78 14.67
CA ASP A 97 3.27 14.25 14.83
C ASP A 97 2.96 15.43 13.88
N ARG A 98 3.90 16.38 13.71
CA ARG A 98 3.73 17.48 12.74
C ARG A 98 3.68 16.97 11.29
N ILE A 99 4.57 16.05 10.94
CA ILE A 99 4.57 15.42 9.60
C ILE A 99 3.26 14.67 9.39
N ALA A 100 2.76 13.96 10.39
CA ALA A 100 1.48 13.25 10.31
C ALA A 100 0.30 14.20 10.06
N GLN A 101 0.25 15.34 10.78
CA GLN A 101 -0.79 16.35 10.55
C GLN A 101 -0.75 16.89 9.11
N LEU A 102 0.44 17.24 8.62
CA LEU A 102 0.61 17.72 7.24
C LEU A 102 0.22 16.64 6.22
N THR A 103 0.60 15.38 6.47
CA THR A 103 0.25 14.26 5.59
C THR A 103 -1.26 14.02 5.56
N VAL A 104 -1.96 14.10 6.70
CA VAL A 104 -3.43 13.96 6.76
C VAL A 104 -4.11 15.06 5.95
N VAL A 105 -3.67 16.32 6.11
CA VAL A 105 -4.20 17.43 5.31
C VAL A 105 -3.92 17.23 3.82
N ALA A 106 -2.70 16.85 3.45
CA ALA A 106 -2.34 16.58 2.06
C ALA A 106 -3.17 15.42 1.47
N CYS A 107 -3.37 14.34 2.22
CA CYS A 107 -4.22 13.21 1.84
C CYS A 107 -5.69 13.63 1.66
N ALA A 108 -6.22 14.48 2.54
CA ALA A 108 -7.58 15.00 2.42
C ALA A 108 -7.76 15.84 1.15
N VAL A 109 -6.81 16.74 0.85
CA VAL A 109 -6.79 17.52 -0.39
C VAL A 109 -6.68 16.61 -1.60
N ALA A 110 -5.76 15.65 -1.57
CA ALA A 110 -5.54 14.69 -2.65
C ALA A 110 -6.79 13.83 -2.93
N ALA A 111 -7.46 13.35 -1.89
CA ALA A 111 -8.73 12.64 -2.00
C ALA A 111 -9.82 13.54 -2.60
N GLY A 112 -9.91 14.80 -2.17
CA GLY A 112 -10.82 15.80 -2.73
C GLY A 112 -10.60 16.02 -4.23
N VAL A 113 -9.35 16.10 -4.68
CA VAL A 113 -8.99 16.20 -6.11
C VAL A 113 -9.48 14.99 -6.89
N VAL A 114 -9.33 13.76 -6.37
CA VAL A 114 -9.82 12.54 -7.05
C VAL A 114 -11.34 12.49 -7.10
N VAL A 115 -12.00 12.85 -6.00
CA VAL A 115 -13.49 12.82 -5.92
C VAL A 115 -14.12 13.86 -6.82
N ALA A 116 -13.56 15.09 -6.84
CA ALA A 116 -14.10 16.20 -7.66
C ALA A 116 -13.69 16.14 -9.13
N ALA A 117 -12.71 15.31 -9.50
CA ALA A 117 -12.21 15.27 -10.89
C ALA A 117 -13.30 14.85 -11.89
N PRO A 118 -13.43 15.55 -13.02
CA PRO A 118 -14.32 15.10 -14.09
C PRO A 118 -13.80 13.76 -14.67
N ILE A 119 -14.75 12.87 -14.96
CA ILE A 119 -14.47 11.58 -15.60
C ILE A 119 -14.62 11.73 -17.10
N LYS A 120 -13.64 11.25 -17.85
CA LYS A 120 -13.70 11.21 -19.31
C LYS A 120 -14.78 10.22 -19.75
N PRO A 121 -15.60 10.58 -20.76
CA PRO A 121 -16.61 9.66 -21.28
C PRO A 121 -15.97 8.50 -22.04
N GLY A 122 -16.62 7.34 -22.00
CA GLY A 122 -16.32 6.23 -22.91
C GLY A 122 -15.18 5.29 -22.50
N PHE A 123 -14.79 5.23 -21.23
CA PHE A 123 -13.87 4.17 -20.79
C PHE A 123 -14.57 2.80 -20.78
N ALA A 124 -13.79 1.74 -21.12
CA ALA A 124 -14.29 0.37 -21.14
C ALA A 124 -14.67 -0.10 -19.73
N SER A 125 -15.81 -0.81 -19.61
CA SER A 125 -16.33 -1.27 -18.31
C SER A 125 -15.87 -2.67 -17.90
N ASP A 126 -15.30 -3.44 -18.82
CA ASP A 126 -14.95 -4.86 -18.68
C ASP A 126 -13.47 -5.10 -18.40
N VAL A 127 -12.62 -4.09 -18.53
CA VAL A 127 -11.18 -4.11 -18.18
C VAL A 127 -10.89 -3.03 -17.15
N LEU A 128 -9.85 -3.21 -16.35
CA LEU A 128 -9.37 -2.18 -15.42
C LEU A 128 -8.93 -0.94 -16.22
N PRO A 129 -9.64 0.21 -16.10
CA PRO A 129 -9.25 1.39 -16.83
C PRO A 129 -7.91 1.94 -16.31
N GLN A 130 -7.12 2.52 -17.21
CA GLN A 130 -5.95 3.28 -16.78
C GLN A 130 -6.34 4.66 -16.25
N GLY A 131 -5.54 5.22 -15.33
CA GLY A 131 -5.77 6.56 -14.82
C GLY A 131 -5.81 7.63 -15.91
N SER A 132 -5.10 7.41 -17.03
CA SER A 132 -5.11 8.28 -18.23
C SER A 132 -6.42 8.26 -18.98
N ASP A 133 -7.13 7.15 -18.96
CA ASP A 133 -8.38 6.97 -19.72
C ASP A 133 -9.55 7.60 -18.98
N VAL A 134 -9.46 7.64 -17.64
CA VAL A 134 -10.55 8.12 -16.78
C VAL A 134 -10.34 9.55 -16.33
N PHE A 135 -9.11 9.92 -15.94
CA PHE A 135 -8.81 11.22 -15.35
C PHE A 135 -7.95 12.13 -16.24
N GLY A 136 -8.14 13.43 -16.09
CA GLY A 136 -7.19 14.43 -16.55
C GLY A 136 -5.87 14.41 -15.77
N ALA A 137 -5.02 15.43 -15.97
CA ALA A 137 -3.68 15.50 -15.35
C ALA A 137 -3.71 15.60 -13.82
N GLY A 138 -4.67 16.35 -13.24
CA GLY A 138 -4.69 16.65 -11.80
C GLY A 138 -4.61 15.42 -10.90
N PRO A 139 -5.59 14.49 -10.92
CA PRO A 139 -5.55 13.29 -10.09
C PRO A 139 -4.31 12.42 -10.34
N ARG A 140 -3.83 12.37 -11.58
CA ARG A 140 -2.65 11.58 -11.96
C ARG A 140 -1.36 12.13 -11.37
N VAL A 141 -1.17 13.44 -11.43
CA VAL A 141 -0.03 14.13 -10.81
C VAL A 141 -0.06 13.95 -9.29
N VAL A 142 -1.23 14.14 -8.68
CA VAL A 142 -1.40 13.94 -7.23
C VAL A 142 -1.05 12.51 -6.81
N ALA A 143 -1.55 11.50 -7.53
CA ALA A 143 -1.23 10.11 -7.26
C ALA A 143 0.27 9.82 -7.44
N ALA A 144 0.88 10.29 -8.52
CA ALA A 144 2.31 10.10 -8.79
C ALA A 144 3.18 10.73 -7.68
N VAL A 145 2.88 11.96 -7.28
CA VAL A 145 3.62 12.64 -6.21
C VAL A 145 3.45 11.93 -4.87
N ALA A 146 2.19 11.63 -4.49
CA ALA A 146 1.89 10.97 -3.24
C ALA A 146 2.57 9.59 -3.12
N SER A 147 2.46 8.76 -4.15
CA SER A 147 3.09 7.44 -4.19
C SER A 147 4.62 7.52 -4.22
N SER A 148 5.20 8.41 -5.04
CA SER A 148 6.66 8.52 -5.16
C SER A 148 7.30 9.02 -3.87
N VAL A 149 6.77 10.07 -3.26
CA VAL A 149 7.28 10.60 -1.99
C VAL A 149 7.15 9.56 -0.87
N GLY A 150 5.98 8.94 -0.76
CA GLY A 150 5.76 7.89 0.25
C GLY A 150 6.67 6.68 0.05
N ALA A 151 6.82 6.19 -1.18
CA ALA A 151 7.72 5.08 -1.51
C ALA A 151 9.17 5.39 -1.18
N LEU A 152 9.66 6.59 -1.51
CA LEU A 152 11.03 7.02 -1.16
C LEU A 152 11.26 7.00 0.36
N VAL A 153 10.29 7.48 1.14
CA VAL A 153 10.40 7.46 2.61
C VAL A 153 10.45 6.01 3.13
N VAL A 154 9.62 5.12 2.61
CA VAL A 154 9.62 3.71 3.01
C VAL A 154 10.93 3.04 2.63
N ILE A 155 11.37 3.15 1.38
CA ILE A 155 12.59 2.51 0.88
C ILE A 155 13.82 3.01 1.65
N LEU A 156 14.02 4.32 1.74
CA LEU A 156 15.17 4.88 2.45
C LEU A 156 15.15 4.53 3.94
N GLY A 157 13.97 4.54 4.57
CA GLY A 157 13.80 4.16 5.97
C GLY A 157 14.09 2.69 6.23
N SER A 158 13.65 1.79 5.36
CA SER A 158 13.92 0.35 5.48
C SER A 158 15.38 0.04 5.23
N LEU A 159 16.02 0.65 4.22
CA LEU A 159 17.45 0.52 3.95
C LEU A 159 18.28 0.98 5.15
N TRP A 160 17.94 2.15 5.71
CA TRP A 160 18.59 2.64 6.91
C TRP A 160 18.44 1.66 8.08
N SER A 161 17.23 1.17 8.32
CA SER A 161 16.94 0.18 9.38
C SER A 161 17.72 -1.12 9.15
N MET A 162 17.79 -1.62 7.92
CA MET A 162 18.53 -2.82 7.55
C MET A 162 20.03 -2.66 7.80
N VAL A 163 20.64 -1.56 7.35
CA VAL A 163 22.07 -1.27 7.57
C VAL A 163 22.38 -1.20 9.08
N ARG A 164 21.53 -0.55 9.85
CA ARG A 164 21.67 -0.46 11.31
C ARG A 164 21.60 -1.85 11.98
N LEU A 165 20.69 -2.71 11.54
CA LEU A 165 20.54 -4.07 12.06
C LEU A 165 21.73 -4.96 11.69
N LEU A 166 22.23 -4.87 10.45
CA LEU A 166 23.40 -5.64 10.01
C LEU A 166 24.68 -5.24 10.75
N ARG A 167 24.80 -3.99 11.19
CA ARG A 167 25.91 -3.50 12.02
C ARG A 167 25.77 -3.87 13.50
N SER A 168 24.63 -4.41 13.91
CA SER A 168 24.38 -4.82 15.30
C SER A 168 24.81 -6.25 15.52
N SER A 169 25.57 -6.50 16.58
CA SER A 169 25.98 -7.85 17.03
C SER A 169 24.87 -8.60 17.79
N ALA A 170 23.67 -8.03 17.90
CA ALA A 170 22.57 -8.63 18.63
C ALA A 170 22.06 -9.93 17.96
N PRO A 171 21.84 -11.02 18.72
CA PRO A 171 21.41 -12.31 18.15
C PRO A 171 20.14 -12.25 17.30
N LYS A 172 19.27 -11.28 17.57
CA LYS A 172 17.98 -11.07 16.87
C LYS A 172 18.08 -10.11 15.66
N ALA A 173 19.25 -9.50 15.42
CA ALA A 173 19.44 -8.53 14.33
C ALA A 173 19.25 -9.20 12.95
N ARG A 174 19.72 -10.45 12.78
CA ARG A 174 19.58 -11.21 11.52
C ARG A 174 18.11 -11.43 11.14
N ALA A 175 17.27 -11.85 12.08
CA ALA A 175 15.85 -12.06 11.81
C ALA A 175 15.14 -10.74 11.47
N GLY A 176 15.51 -9.63 12.13
CA GLY A 176 15.02 -8.29 11.78
C GLY A 176 15.47 -7.85 10.39
N ALA A 177 16.71 -8.13 10.00
CA ALA A 177 17.22 -7.82 8.66
C ALA A 177 16.50 -8.64 7.57
N VAL A 178 16.29 -9.95 7.79
CA VAL A 178 15.51 -10.81 6.88
C VAL A 178 14.07 -10.32 6.76
N GLY A 179 13.43 -9.98 7.88
CA GLY A 179 12.07 -9.43 7.87
C GLY A 179 11.98 -8.13 7.06
N ASN A 180 12.92 -7.20 7.24
CA ASN A 180 12.98 -5.96 6.45
C ASN A 180 13.25 -6.25 4.96
N GLY A 181 14.13 -7.20 4.64
CA GLY A 181 14.38 -7.62 3.26
C GLY A 181 13.13 -8.16 2.56
N LEU A 182 12.31 -8.95 3.26
CA LEU A 182 11.02 -9.43 2.73
C LEU A 182 10.01 -8.29 2.52
N ILE A 183 9.98 -7.31 3.42
CA ILE A 183 9.13 -6.12 3.27
C ILE A 183 9.56 -5.32 2.03
N GLU A 184 10.86 -5.10 1.85
CA GLU A 184 11.40 -4.41 0.67
C GLU A 184 11.08 -5.15 -0.62
N LEU A 185 11.31 -6.46 -0.65
CA LEU A 185 10.98 -7.29 -1.82
C LEU A 185 9.50 -7.20 -2.15
N GLY A 186 8.62 -7.26 -1.15
CA GLY A 186 7.19 -7.10 -1.33
C GLY A 186 6.80 -5.73 -1.88
N ALA A 187 7.43 -4.66 -1.38
CA ALA A 187 7.22 -3.30 -1.88
C ALA A 187 7.69 -3.14 -3.34
N LEU A 188 8.83 -3.74 -3.72
CA LEU A 188 9.32 -3.77 -5.10
C LEU A 188 8.36 -4.53 -6.02
N VAL A 189 7.83 -5.67 -5.58
CA VAL A 189 6.82 -6.45 -6.34
C VAL A 189 5.56 -5.64 -6.58
N LEU A 190 5.05 -4.92 -5.56
CA LEU A 190 3.89 -4.03 -5.70
C LEU A 190 4.17 -2.88 -6.69
N SER A 191 5.34 -2.28 -6.61
CA SER A 191 5.75 -1.18 -7.49
C SER A 191 5.89 -1.65 -8.95
N ALA A 192 6.52 -2.80 -9.16
CA ALA A 192 6.66 -3.40 -10.49
C ALA A 192 5.29 -3.74 -11.09
N GLY A 193 4.35 -4.27 -10.29
CA GLY A 193 2.98 -4.54 -10.73
C GLY A 193 2.24 -3.29 -11.16
N GLY A 194 2.39 -2.18 -10.42
CA GLY A 194 1.82 -0.89 -10.80
C GLY A 194 2.38 -0.36 -12.14
N LEU A 195 3.70 -0.52 -12.37
CA LEU A 195 4.34 -0.17 -13.62
C LEU A 195 3.86 -1.07 -14.78
N LEU A 196 3.78 -2.39 -14.56
CA LEU A 196 3.29 -3.33 -15.57
C LEU A 196 1.88 -2.98 -16.02
N ASN A 197 0.96 -2.68 -15.10
CA ASN A 197 -0.38 -2.24 -15.45
C ASN A 197 -0.40 -0.90 -16.21
N SER A 198 0.46 0.05 -15.83
CA SER A 198 0.51 1.37 -16.45
C SER A 198 1.13 1.38 -17.86
N VAL A 199 2.07 0.45 -18.14
CA VAL A 199 2.86 0.45 -19.36
C VAL A 199 2.42 -0.63 -20.33
N LEU A 200 2.06 -1.83 -19.82
CA LEU A 200 1.77 -3.02 -20.62
C LEU A 200 0.29 -3.42 -20.62
N ASP A 201 -0.56 -2.69 -19.89
CA ASP A 201 -2.00 -2.98 -19.74
C ASP A 201 -2.28 -4.42 -19.26
N GLU A 202 -1.41 -4.95 -18.39
CA GLU A 202 -1.44 -6.35 -17.95
C GLU A 202 -2.09 -6.46 -16.56
N MET A 203 -3.42 -6.53 -16.54
CA MET A 203 -4.24 -6.59 -15.32
C MET A 203 -3.96 -7.85 -14.49
N THR A 204 -3.69 -9.00 -15.12
CA THR A 204 -3.42 -10.25 -14.39
C THR A 204 -2.10 -10.16 -13.63
N GLY A 205 -1.06 -9.63 -14.27
CA GLY A 205 0.24 -9.36 -13.64
C GLY A 205 0.12 -8.40 -12.47
N PHE A 206 -0.70 -7.36 -12.61
CA PHE A 206 -1.01 -6.43 -11.53
C PHE A 206 -1.69 -7.12 -10.34
N ALA A 207 -2.75 -7.89 -10.57
CA ALA A 207 -3.47 -8.61 -9.50
C ALA A 207 -2.57 -9.64 -8.79
N VAL A 208 -1.71 -10.36 -9.53
CA VAL A 208 -0.70 -11.26 -8.95
C VAL A 208 0.29 -10.48 -8.09
N SER A 209 0.80 -9.35 -8.57
CA SER A 209 1.75 -8.54 -7.81
C SER A 209 1.15 -8.00 -6.52
N LEU A 210 -0.14 -7.63 -6.50
CA LEU A 210 -0.84 -7.22 -5.29
C LEU A 210 -0.84 -8.34 -4.25
N LEU A 211 -1.22 -9.55 -4.63
CA LEU A 211 -1.29 -10.68 -3.71
C LEU A 211 0.10 -11.11 -3.23
N VAL A 212 1.05 -11.27 -4.13
CA VAL A 212 2.43 -11.68 -3.81
C VAL A 212 3.12 -10.62 -2.96
N GLY A 213 3.04 -9.35 -3.36
CA GLY A 213 3.67 -8.25 -2.66
C GLY A 213 3.16 -8.08 -1.23
N ILE A 214 1.82 -8.08 -1.04
CA ILE A 214 1.27 -7.96 0.32
C ILE A 214 1.58 -9.18 1.19
N SER A 215 1.64 -10.38 0.59
CA SER A 215 2.00 -11.61 1.31
C SER A 215 3.46 -11.58 1.77
N LEU A 216 4.38 -11.09 0.95
CA LEU A 216 5.79 -10.91 1.29
C LEU A 216 5.97 -9.89 2.41
N ILE A 217 5.26 -8.75 2.34
CA ILE A 217 5.29 -7.73 3.40
C ILE A 217 4.75 -8.31 4.71
N PHE A 218 3.66 -9.07 4.65
CA PHE A 218 3.09 -9.71 5.83
C PHE A 218 4.05 -10.75 6.45
N ALA A 219 4.61 -11.64 5.63
CA ALA A 219 5.61 -12.61 6.08
C ALA A 219 6.84 -11.92 6.70
N GLY A 220 7.34 -10.86 6.06
CA GLY A 220 8.44 -10.06 6.57
C GLY A 220 8.14 -9.42 7.94
N ALA A 221 6.93 -8.87 8.09
CA ALA A 221 6.48 -8.32 9.36
C ALA A 221 6.38 -9.38 10.46
N LEU A 222 5.91 -10.58 10.16
CA LEU A 222 5.86 -11.70 11.11
C LEU A 222 7.27 -12.15 11.53
N VAL A 223 8.19 -12.29 10.59
CA VAL A 223 9.60 -12.66 10.88
C VAL A 223 10.26 -11.59 11.74
N ALA A 224 10.12 -10.31 11.40
CA ALA A 224 10.70 -9.21 12.16
C ALA A 224 10.13 -9.10 13.60
N THR A 225 8.87 -9.49 13.80
CA THR A 225 8.20 -9.40 15.11
C THR A 225 8.28 -10.69 15.92
N GLY A 226 8.25 -11.85 15.28
CA GLY A 226 8.32 -13.17 15.91
C GLY A 226 9.62 -13.40 16.67
N SER A 227 10.73 -12.85 16.19
CA SER A 227 12.01 -12.88 16.87
C SER A 227 12.05 -12.14 18.23
N ARG A 228 11.07 -11.23 18.46
CA ARG A 228 10.95 -10.46 19.72
C ARG A 228 10.12 -11.17 20.81
N ARG A 229 9.34 -12.19 20.44
CA ARG A 229 8.44 -12.90 21.39
C ARG A 229 9.10 -14.07 22.14
N LYS A 230 10.24 -14.56 21.66
CA LYS A 230 10.96 -15.72 22.25
C LYS A 230 12.15 -15.32 23.15
N GLY A 231 12.11 -14.18 23.76
CA GLY A 231 13.11 -13.72 24.71
C GLY A 231 12.43 -12.86 25.82
#